data_ec7c303cb9c72c2eb55f06c6713f890b
#
_entry.id   ec7c303cb9c72c2eb55f06c6713f890b
#
_cell.length_a   1.000
_cell.length_b   1.000
_cell.length_c   1.000
_cell.angle_alpha   90.00
_cell.angle_beta   90.00
_cell.angle_gamma   90.00
#
_symmetry.space_group_name_H-M   'P 1'
#
loop_
_entity.id
_entity.type
_entity.pdbx_description
1 polymer ?
#
loop_
_entity_poly.entity_id
_entity_poly.type
_entity_poly.pdbx_seq_one_letter_code
_entity_poly.pdbx_strand_id
1 'polypeptide(L)'
;VDFYSAAYPAARGNALSSVLDFKLQDGNKEKFSLRGMIGASDIGFSANGPAGKKTTYQVSIRRSYLQFLFDMIGLPFLPTFTDAQFKVKHTFDRKNELAILGLGAIDDMKLNTGMEDMSEKNQYILAYLPVVKQKTYTLGAVYKHYSGKNIYSLIVSRSQLNNKNI
;
A
#
# COMPACT_ATOMS: atom_id res chain seq x y z
N VAL A 1 -10.69 4.10 8.26
CA VAL A 1 -10.75 2.66 7.98
C VAL A 1 -12.02 2.13 8.59
N ASP A 2 -12.85 1.48 7.78
CA ASP A 2 -14.05 0.79 8.27
C ASP A 2 -13.74 -0.72 8.29
N PHE A 3 -13.99 -1.36 9.42
CA PHE A 3 -13.80 -2.79 9.60
C PHE A 3 -15.13 -3.49 9.81
N TYR A 4 -15.43 -4.44 8.95
CA TYR A 4 -16.63 -5.28 9.02
C TYR A 4 -16.19 -6.71 9.36
N SER A 5 -16.51 -7.17 10.57
CA SER A 5 -16.25 -8.53 11.02
C SER A 5 -17.53 -9.36 10.96
N ALA A 6 -17.46 -10.58 10.44
CA ALA A 6 -18.54 -11.57 10.40
C ALA A 6 -19.81 -11.20 9.62
N ALA A 7 -20.26 -9.94 9.60
CA ALA A 7 -21.39 -9.47 8.81
C ALA A 7 -21.03 -8.16 8.09
N TYR A 8 -21.29 -8.11 6.80
CA TYR A 8 -21.06 -6.93 5.98
C TYR A 8 -22.17 -6.74 4.96
N PRO A 9 -22.39 -5.49 4.46
CA PRO A 9 -23.44 -5.20 3.51
C PRO A 9 -23.29 -6.00 2.21
N ALA A 10 -24.40 -6.32 1.55
CA ALA A 10 -24.42 -7.04 0.28
C ALA A 10 -23.59 -6.39 -0.83
N ALA A 11 -23.33 -5.06 -0.73
CA ALA A 11 -22.43 -4.33 -1.63
C ALA A 11 -20.94 -4.74 -1.50
N ARG A 12 -20.57 -5.49 -0.45
CA ARG A 12 -19.21 -5.99 -0.18
C ARG A 12 -19.14 -7.49 -0.44
N GLY A 13 -19.54 -7.92 -1.63
CA GLY A 13 -19.46 -9.33 -2.02
C GLY A 13 -18.02 -9.88 -2.08
N ASN A 14 -17.92 -11.20 -2.21
CA ASN A 14 -16.67 -11.92 -2.44
C ASN A 14 -15.65 -11.86 -1.27
N ALA A 15 -16.13 -11.74 -0.03
CA ALA A 15 -15.33 -11.81 1.17
C ALA A 15 -15.71 -13.03 2.01
N LEU A 16 -14.72 -13.72 2.59
CA LEU A 16 -14.95 -14.97 3.35
C LEU A 16 -15.09 -14.74 4.86
N SER A 17 -14.43 -13.75 5.41
CA SER A 17 -14.34 -13.58 6.87
C SER A 17 -14.61 -12.14 7.30
N SER A 18 -13.87 -11.19 6.76
CA SER A 18 -13.96 -9.78 7.13
C SER A 18 -13.64 -8.88 5.95
N VAL A 19 -14.07 -7.63 6.02
CA VAL A 19 -13.76 -6.59 5.05
C VAL A 19 -13.12 -5.40 5.75
N LEU A 20 -11.97 -4.96 5.25
CA LEU A 20 -11.32 -3.71 5.62
C LEU A 20 -11.51 -2.71 4.49
N ASP A 21 -12.24 -1.65 4.76
CA ASP A 21 -12.46 -0.56 3.79
C ASP A 21 -11.52 0.61 4.09
N PHE A 22 -10.51 0.79 3.23
CA PHE A 22 -9.54 1.87 3.34
C PHE A 22 -9.96 3.05 2.46
N LYS A 23 -10.17 4.20 3.08
CA LYS A 23 -10.44 5.46 2.37
C LYS A 23 -9.20 6.34 2.45
N LEU A 24 -8.51 6.52 1.33
CA LEU A 24 -7.40 7.47 1.25
C LEU A 24 -7.93 8.89 1.43
N GLN A 25 -7.31 9.63 2.35
CA GLN A 25 -7.62 11.03 2.59
C GLN A 25 -7.23 11.89 1.39
N ASP A 26 -7.89 13.02 1.22
CA ASP A 26 -7.47 14.04 0.26
C ASP A 26 -6.26 14.80 0.83
N GLY A 27 -5.41 15.32 -0.04
CA GLY A 27 -4.32 16.19 0.38
C GLY A 27 -4.82 17.48 1.03
N ASN A 28 -4.00 18.10 1.86
CA ASN A 28 -4.32 19.37 2.49
C ASN A 28 -4.54 20.46 1.43
N LYS A 29 -5.57 21.28 1.60
CA LYS A 29 -5.91 22.37 0.66
C LYS A 29 -5.18 23.67 0.95
N GLU A 30 -4.67 23.83 2.18
CA GLU A 30 -4.16 25.12 2.67
C GLU A 30 -2.64 25.16 2.71
N LYS A 31 -2.00 24.06 3.15
CA LYS A 31 -0.55 24.05 3.39
C LYS A 31 0.09 22.74 2.97
N PHE A 32 1.33 22.85 2.54
CA PHE A 32 2.22 21.72 2.33
C PHE A 32 2.64 21.13 3.68
N SER A 33 2.68 19.81 3.75
CA SER A 33 3.17 19.05 4.89
C SER A 33 4.06 17.92 4.42
N LEU A 34 5.23 17.81 5.05
CA LEU A 34 6.17 16.71 4.88
C LEU A 34 6.31 15.99 6.22
N ARG A 35 6.29 14.67 6.18
CA ARG A 35 6.50 13.82 7.37
C ARG A 35 7.50 12.73 7.05
N GLY A 36 8.54 12.63 7.86
CA GLY A 36 9.43 11.48 7.94
C GLY A 36 9.02 10.58 9.10
N MET A 37 9.19 9.29 8.93
CA MET A 37 8.95 8.27 9.96
C MET A 37 10.10 7.28 9.96
N ILE A 38 10.58 6.96 11.15
CA ILE A 38 11.51 5.85 11.39
C ILE A 38 10.82 4.95 12.42
N GLY A 39 10.42 3.78 11.97
CA GLY A 39 9.78 2.75 12.80
C GLY A 39 10.81 1.71 13.30
N ALA A 40 10.35 0.68 13.97
CA ALA A 40 11.20 -0.42 14.42
C ALA A 40 11.68 -1.31 13.25
N SER A 41 10.96 -1.33 12.14
CA SER A 41 11.20 -2.23 11.00
C SER A 41 11.27 -1.51 9.65
N ASP A 42 10.93 -0.24 9.59
CA ASP A 42 10.82 0.51 8.33
C ASP A 42 11.12 2.00 8.48
N ILE A 43 11.43 2.62 7.36
CA ILE A 43 11.53 4.06 7.19
C ILE A 43 10.51 4.51 6.15
N GLY A 44 9.87 5.64 6.39
CA GLY A 44 8.85 6.18 5.52
C GLY A 44 8.92 7.68 5.35
N PHE A 45 8.45 8.15 4.20
CA PHE A 45 8.26 9.56 3.90
C PHE A 45 6.87 9.77 3.31
N SER A 46 6.22 10.84 3.74
CA SER A 46 4.96 11.26 3.16
C SER A 46 4.91 12.76 2.97
N ALA A 47 4.31 13.19 1.87
CA ALA A 47 4.06 14.58 1.55
C ALA A 47 2.61 14.76 1.15
N ASN A 48 2.00 15.83 1.59
CA ASN A 48 0.68 16.22 1.13
C ASN A 48 0.55 17.74 1.09
N GLY A 49 -0.34 18.23 0.23
CA GLY A 49 -0.53 19.66 0.10
C GLY A 49 -1.31 20.06 -1.15
N PRO A 50 -1.45 21.37 -1.37
CA PRO A 50 -2.04 21.90 -2.57
C PRO A 50 -1.05 21.92 -3.74
N ALA A 51 -1.54 21.60 -4.93
CA ALA A 51 -0.86 21.83 -6.22
C ALA A 51 -1.67 22.89 -7.01
N GLY A 52 -1.60 24.13 -6.53
CA GLY A 52 -2.43 25.23 -7.01
C GLY A 52 -3.79 25.31 -6.30
N LYS A 53 -4.72 26.11 -6.85
CA LYS A 53 -5.99 26.44 -6.18
C LYS A 53 -7.04 25.33 -6.20
N LYS A 54 -6.92 24.39 -7.14
CA LYS A 54 -7.97 23.38 -7.42
C LYS A 54 -7.49 21.93 -7.28
N THR A 55 -6.21 21.73 -7.02
CA THR A 55 -5.61 20.40 -6.94
C THR A 55 -4.99 20.17 -5.59
N THR A 56 -5.20 19.00 -5.03
CA THR A 56 -4.49 18.53 -3.84
C THR A 56 -3.82 17.20 -4.14
N TYR A 57 -2.73 16.93 -3.46
CA TYR A 57 -2.04 15.66 -3.57
C TYR A 57 -1.63 15.12 -2.22
N GLN A 58 -1.51 13.82 -2.17
CA GLN A 58 -0.91 13.07 -1.09
C GLN A 58 -0.05 11.98 -1.72
N VAL A 59 1.17 11.81 -1.23
CA VAL A 59 2.08 10.76 -1.65
C VAL A 59 2.78 10.22 -0.41
N SER A 60 3.01 8.91 -0.37
CA SER A 60 3.89 8.30 0.62
C SER A 60 4.67 7.15 0.00
N ILE A 61 5.86 6.94 0.53
CA ILE A 61 6.74 5.82 0.22
C ILE A 61 7.30 5.28 1.51
N ARG A 62 7.40 3.95 1.60
CA ARG A 62 7.94 3.26 2.76
C ARG A 62 8.84 2.13 2.30
N ARG A 63 9.94 1.92 3.03
CA ARG A 63 10.84 0.78 2.82
C ARG A 63 11.19 0.13 4.14
N SER A 64 11.11 -1.19 4.17
CA SER A 64 11.54 -1.96 5.33
C SER A 64 13.06 -2.15 5.34
N TYR A 65 13.60 -2.24 6.54
CA TYR A 65 14.95 -2.73 6.82
C TYR A 65 14.92 -4.00 7.70
N LEU A 66 13.82 -4.71 7.65
CA LEU A 66 13.56 -5.91 8.43
C LEU A 66 14.63 -6.99 8.20
N GLN A 67 15.21 -7.04 6.99
CA GLN A 67 16.31 -7.93 6.65
C GLN A 67 17.52 -7.79 7.60
N PHE A 68 17.88 -6.57 8.01
CA PHE A 68 19.00 -6.35 8.94
C PHE A 68 18.68 -6.87 10.34
N LEU A 69 17.45 -6.67 10.79
CA LEU A 69 17.00 -7.17 12.09
C LEU A 69 16.96 -8.69 12.10
N PHE A 70 16.48 -9.33 11.04
CA PHE A 70 16.37 -10.77 10.90
C PHE A 70 17.75 -11.44 10.76
N ASP A 71 18.66 -10.79 10.05
CA ASP A 71 20.06 -11.22 9.96
C ASP A 71 20.74 -11.17 11.33
N MET A 72 20.58 -10.06 12.06
CA MET A 72 21.17 -9.84 13.37
C MET A 72 20.72 -10.88 14.41
N ILE A 73 19.46 -11.36 14.35
CA ILE A 73 18.92 -12.39 15.25
C ILE A 73 19.05 -13.81 14.68
N GLY A 74 19.78 -13.98 13.57
CA GLY A 74 20.10 -15.27 12.99
C GLY A 74 18.91 -16.01 12.39
N LEU A 75 17.93 -15.29 11.80
CA LEU A 75 16.80 -15.95 11.14
C LEU A 75 17.19 -16.43 9.73
N PRO A 76 16.66 -17.58 9.29
CA PRO A 76 17.02 -18.18 7.99
C PRO A 76 16.41 -17.47 6.77
N PHE A 77 15.65 -16.40 6.94
CA PHE A 77 15.02 -15.65 5.87
C PHE A 77 15.08 -14.14 6.12
N LEU A 78 15.24 -13.38 5.04
CA LEU A 78 15.49 -11.94 5.05
C LEU A 78 14.41 -11.23 4.21
N PRO A 79 13.26 -10.86 4.82
CA PRO A 79 12.19 -10.18 4.12
C PRO A 79 12.51 -8.70 3.92
N THR A 80 12.15 -8.17 2.76
CA THR A 80 12.13 -6.74 2.47
C THR A 80 10.84 -6.37 1.78
N PHE A 81 10.31 -5.19 2.09
CA PHE A 81 9.21 -4.63 1.33
C PHE A 81 9.47 -3.15 1.02
N THR A 82 8.96 -2.72 -0.10
CA THR A 82 8.89 -1.31 -0.49
C THR A 82 7.50 -1.05 -0.99
N ASP A 83 6.81 -0.10 -0.42
CA ASP A 83 5.48 0.30 -0.88
C ASP A 83 5.40 1.81 -1.10
N ALA A 84 4.54 2.18 -2.03
CA ALA A 84 4.25 3.55 -2.34
C ALA A 84 2.76 3.72 -2.63
N GLN A 85 2.23 4.87 -2.25
CA GLN A 85 0.86 5.25 -2.55
C GLN A 85 0.78 6.73 -2.87
N PHE A 86 -0.18 7.07 -3.73
CA PHE A 86 -0.51 8.46 -4.01
C PHE A 86 -1.99 8.66 -4.26
N LYS A 87 -2.45 9.86 -4.03
CA LYS A 87 -3.76 10.34 -4.44
C LYS A 87 -3.63 11.79 -4.89
N VAL A 88 -4.13 12.08 -6.07
CA VAL A 88 -4.25 13.43 -6.63
C VAL A 88 -5.72 13.70 -6.87
N LYS A 89 -6.23 14.76 -6.30
CA LYS A 89 -7.62 15.21 -6.50
C LYS A 89 -7.63 16.57 -7.16
N HIS A 90 -8.35 16.68 -8.26
CA HIS A 90 -8.58 17.92 -8.99
C HIS A 90 -10.06 18.28 -8.97
N THR A 91 -10.39 19.51 -8.59
CA THR A 91 -11.75 20.06 -8.61
C THR A 91 -11.85 21.02 -9.79
N PHE A 92 -12.49 20.61 -10.86
CA PHE A 92 -12.68 21.46 -12.06
C PHE A 92 -13.55 22.67 -11.74
N ASP A 93 -14.69 22.40 -11.08
CA ASP A 93 -15.69 23.38 -10.67
C ASP A 93 -16.50 22.84 -9.46
N ARG A 94 -17.59 23.55 -9.09
CA ARG A 94 -18.44 23.15 -7.95
C ARG A 94 -19.20 21.85 -8.14
N LYS A 95 -19.28 21.36 -9.39
CA LYS A 95 -20.05 20.16 -9.73
C LYS A 95 -19.17 18.99 -10.16
N ASN A 96 -17.91 19.21 -10.48
CA ASN A 96 -17.06 18.21 -11.12
C ASN A 96 -15.73 18.05 -10.39
N GLU A 97 -15.41 16.82 -10.00
CA GLU A 97 -14.13 16.48 -9.42
C GLU A 97 -13.58 15.15 -9.97
N LEU A 98 -12.27 15.06 -10.08
CA LEU A 98 -11.54 13.86 -10.48
C LEU A 98 -10.50 13.54 -9.42
N ALA A 99 -10.48 12.30 -8.96
CA ALA A 99 -9.42 11.78 -8.12
C ALA A 99 -8.70 10.64 -8.85
N ILE A 100 -7.38 10.70 -8.89
CA ILE A 100 -6.53 9.62 -9.38
C ILE A 100 -5.75 9.09 -8.17
N LEU A 101 -5.70 7.78 -8.00
CA LEU A 101 -5.01 7.13 -6.90
C LEU A 101 -4.21 5.93 -7.39
N GLY A 102 -3.11 5.69 -6.72
CA GLY A 102 -2.27 4.53 -6.99
C GLY A 102 -1.69 3.96 -5.70
N LEU A 103 -1.57 2.65 -5.69
CA LEU A 103 -0.95 1.84 -4.64
C LEU A 103 -0.01 0.87 -5.33
N GLY A 104 1.18 0.69 -4.79
CA GLY A 104 2.12 -0.30 -5.32
C GLY A 104 3.00 -0.85 -4.20
N ALA A 105 3.36 -2.13 -4.30
CA ALA A 105 4.27 -2.78 -3.38
C ALA A 105 5.20 -3.75 -4.12
N ILE A 106 6.41 -3.86 -3.61
CA ILE A 106 7.42 -4.85 -4.01
C ILE A 106 7.86 -5.55 -2.73
N ASP A 107 7.62 -6.85 -2.67
CA ASP A 107 7.98 -7.71 -1.58
C ASP A 107 9.02 -8.72 -2.07
N ASP A 108 10.16 -8.76 -1.41
CA ASP A 108 11.24 -9.71 -1.69
C ASP A 108 11.56 -10.46 -0.40
N MET A 109 11.63 -11.79 -0.48
CA MET A 109 12.16 -12.63 0.59
C MET A 109 13.37 -13.39 0.07
N LYS A 110 14.51 -13.21 0.73
CA LYS A 110 15.76 -13.93 0.44
C LYS A 110 16.05 -14.92 1.54
N LEU A 111 16.75 -16.01 1.22
CA LEU A 111 17.31 -16.92 2.21
C LEU A 111 18.57 -16.31 2.82
N ASN A 112 18.76 -16.50 4.11
CA ASN A 112 19.99 -16.12 4.83
C ASN A 112 20.98 -17.28 4.79
N THR A 113 21.71 -17.39 3.69
CA THR A 113 22.71 -18.45 3.51
C THR A 113 24.05 -18.18 4.23
N GLY A 114 24.21 -16.99 4.79
CA GLY A 114 25.42 -16.57 5.51
C GLY A 114 25.33 -16.62 7.02
N MET A 115 24.26 -17.21 7.57
CA MET A 115 24.07 -17.29 9.01
C MET A 115 25.11 -18.22 9.66
N GLU A 116 25.54 -17.89 10.88
CA GLU A 116 26.53 -18.69 11.64
C GLU A 116 25.93 -19.98 12.18
N ASP A 117 24.67 -19.95 12.62
CA ASP A 117 23.96 -21.11 13.17
C ASP A 117 23.36 -21.97 12.05
N MET A 118 24.08 -23.01 11.68
CA MET A 118 23.65 -24.04 10.71
C MET A 118 23.07 -25.28 11.38
N SER A 119 22.24 -25.08 12.42
CA SER A 119 21.50 -26.18 13.07
C SER A 119 20.65 -26.96 12.05
N GLU A 120 20.35 -28.24 12.32
CA GLU A 120 19.50 -29.07 11.45
C GLU A 120 18.16 -28.41 11.11
N LYS A 121 17.56 -27.71 12.08
CA LYS A 121 16.34 -26.95 11.91
C LYS A 121 16.52 -25.85 10.85
N ASN A 122 17.60 -25.08 10.94
CA ASN A 122 17.86 -23.96 10.01
C ASN A 122 18.20 -24.48 8.61
N GLN A 123 18.97 -25.58 8.51
CA GLN A 123 19.20 -26.25 7.23
C GLN A 123 17.91 -26.73 6.58
N TYR A 124 17.01 -27.34 7.36
CA TYR A 124 15.71 -27.77 6.89
C TYR A 124 14.89 -26.57 6.35
N ILE A 125 14.83 -25.46 7.11
CA ILE A 125 14.12 -24.25 6.68
C ILE A 125 14.71 -23.70 5.38
N LEU A 126 16.05 -23.59 5.29
CA LEU A 126 16.73 -23.10 4.08
C LEU A 126 16.47 -23.98 2.85
N ALA A 127 16.34 -25.29 3.04
CA ALA A 127 16.08 -26.24 1.95
C ALA A 127 14.63 -26.20 1.42
N TYR A 128 13.66 -25.86 2.25
CA TYR A 128 12.25 -25.97 1.92
C TYR A 128 11.51 -24.63 1.85
N LEU A 129 12.10 -23.54 2.35
CA LEU A 129 11.46 -22.23 2.30
C LEU A 129 11.52 -21.66 0.88
N PRO A 130 10.37 -21.41 0.24
CA PRO A 130 10.37 -20.84 -1.09
C PRO A 130 10.83 -19.38 -1.05
N VAL A 131 11.68 -18.99 -2.02
CA VAL A 131 12.01 -17.59 -2.27
C VAL A 131 10.83 -16.95 -2.99
N VAL A 132 10.20 -15.99 -2.36
CA VAL A 132 9.02 -15.31 -2.91
C VAL A 132 9.41 -13.90 -3.33
N LYS A 133 9.09 -13.56 -4.58
CA LYS A 133 9.15 -12.19 -5.10
C LYS A 133 7.79 -11.79 -5.58
N GLN A 134 7.22 -10.77 -4.95
CA GLN A 134 5.90 -10.28 -5.29
C GLN A 134 5.98 -8.81 -5.73
N LYS A 135 5.27 -8.50 -6.80
CA LYS A 135 5.01 -7.12 -7.23
C LYS A 135 3.52 -6.94 -7.42
N THR A 136 2.98 -5.94 -6.77
CA THR A 136 1.57 -5.59 -6.90
C THR A 136 1.41 -4.10 -7.17
N TYR A 137 0.42 -3.75 -7.98
CA TYR A 137 -0.03 -2.37 -8.08
C TYR A 137 -1.53 -2.30 -8.36
N THR A 138 -2.13 -1.22 -7.92
CA THR A 138 -3.50 -0.80 -8.26
C THR A 138 -3.46 0.66 -8.65
N LEU A 139 -4.01 0.98 -9.81
CA LEU A 139 -4.26 2.34 -10.28
C LEU A 139 -5.75 2.53 -10.47
N GLY A 140 -6.29 3.66 -10.01
CA GLY A 140 -7.70 3.96 -10.13
C GLY A 140 -7.96 5.44 -10.39
N ALA A 141 -9.07 5.70 -11.05
CA ALA A 141 -9.62 7.02 -11.28
C ALA A 141 -11.08 7.06 -10.85
N VAL A 142 -11.47 8.11 -10.15
CA VAL A 142 -12.83 8.35 -9.68
C VAL A 142 -13.25 9.73 -10.14
N TYR A 143 -14.19 9.80 -11.06
CA TYR A 143 -14.82 11.05 -11.46
C TYR A 143 -16.19 11.16 -10.79
N LYS A 144 -16.50 12.33 -10.22
CA LYS A 144 -17.80 12.63 -9.61
C LYS A 144 -18.41 13.86 -10.21
N HIS A 145 -19.70 13.74 -10.51
CA HIS A 145 -20.55 14.84 -10.95
C HIS A 145 -21.69 15.07 -9.98
N TYR A 146 -21.83 16.28 -9.48
CA TYR A 146 -22.86 16.69 -8.53
C TYR A 146 -23.96 17.45 -9.27
N SER A 147 -25.21 16.93 -9.25
CA SER A 147 -26.36 17.56 -9.91
C SER A 147 -27.55 17.60 -8.94
N GLY A 148 -27.79 18.78 -8.37
CA GLY A 148 -28.83 18.96 -7.35
C GLY A 148 -28.57 18.10 -6.12
N LYS A 149 -29.45 17.15 -5.85
CA LYS A 149 -29.32 16.17 -4.75
C LYS A 149 -28.62 14.87 -5.16
N ASN A 150 -28.29 14.72 -6.45
CA ASN A 150 -27.73 13.48 -6.99
C ASN A 150 -26.23 13.57 -7.14
N ILE A 151 -25.53 12.45 -6.93
CA ILE A 151 -24.09 12.27 -7.16
C ILE A 151 -23.93 11.14 -8.17
N TYR A 152 -23.34 11.44 -9.31
CA TYR A 152 -22.96 10.46 -10.32
C TYR A 152 -21.47 10.17 -10.17
N SER A 153 -21.10 8.89 -10.07
CA SER A 153 -19.71 8.48 -9.90
C SER A 153 -19.32 7.49 -10.98
N LEU A 154 -18.24 7.78 -11.69
CA LEU A 154 -17.57 6.86 -12.60
C LEU A 154 -16.26 6.42 -11.95
N ILE A 155 -16.09 5.12 -11.77
CA ILE A 155 -14.91 4.52 -11.16
C ILE A 155 -14.28 3.56 -12.15
N VAL A 156 -13.01 3.76 -12.45
CA VAL A 156 -12.22 2.86 -13.29
C VAL A 156 -10.96 2.49 -12.52
N SER A 157 -10.63 1.19 -12.47
CA SER A 157 -9.42 0.74 -11.80
C SER A 157 -8.80 -0.46 -12.50
N ARG A 158 -7.49 -0.60 -12.34
CA ARG A 158 -6.71 -1.76 -12.76
C ARG A 158 -5.81 -2.19 -11.62
N SER A 159 -5.88 -3.47 -11.28
CA SER A 159 -4.96 -4.13 -10.33
C SER A 159 -4.19 -5.22 -11.03
N GLN A 160 -2.93 -5.38 -10.66
CA GLN A 160 -2.07 -6.45 -11.14
C GLN A 160 -1.23 -6.99 -9.99
N LEU A 161 -1.19 -8.30 -9.90
CA LEU A 161 -0.34 -9.06 -8.99
C LEU A 161 0.57 -9.95 -9.81
N ASN A 162 1.86 -9.89 -9.55
CA ASN A 162 2.87 -10.76 -10.15
C ASN A 162 3.64 -11.45 -9.02
N ASN A 163 3.50 -12.76 -8.93
CA ASN A 163 4.16 -13.61 -7.93
C ASN A 163 5.15 -14.53 -8.64
N LYS A 164 6.39 -14.56 -8.14
CA LYS A 164 7.40 -15.53 -8.55
C LYS A 164 7.86 -16.31 -7.34
N ASN A 165 7.71 -17.62 -7.40
CA ASN A 165 8.33 -18.57 -6.47
C ASN A 165 9.54 -19.16 -7.19
N ILE A 166 10.70 -19.09 -6.56
CA ILE A 166 11.99 -19.59 -7.09
C ILE A 166 12.51 -20.65 -6.14
#